data_d75af4c909128abb3fd47dcc12101267
#
_entry.id   d75af4c909128abb3fd47dcc12101267
#
_cell.length_a   1.000
_cell.length_b   1.000
_cell.length_c   1.000
_cell.angle_alpha   90.00
_cell.angle_beta   90.00
_cell.angle_gamma   90.00
#
_symmetry.space_group_name_H-M   'P 1'
#
loop_
_entity.id
_entity.type
_entity.pdbx_description
1 polymer ?
#
loop_
_entity_poly.entity_id
_entity_poly.type
_entity_poly.pdbx_seq_one_letter_code
_entity_poly.pdbx_strand_id
1 'polypeptide(L)'
;MNTCPHCHIKVGGDSTYCPLCQNRLPGPAEAAYFPATAPRIHRASLLYKIIAFLLSAMVVVAGAFDFLLLDDTPHRHFSLLLTVWSLAALRVLRSVLRRRYNGPRQIFNLLLLVSALLVFTDWFNGYTGYSLDLVVPILCCVALGCNFVFAFLRSRFTANALVYLLMNIGIGLLPYILLFLRLDGGKLDAHSIPWVICLILSIITFLGLVIFRGRALKSEIEKRLHL
;
A
#
# COMPACT_ATOMS: atom_id res chain seq x y z
N MET A 1 10.81 13.37 -43.30
CA MET A 1 10.35 11.96 -43.28
C MET A 1 11.15 11.18 -44.28
N ASN A 2 11.94 10.22 -43.81
CA ASN A 2 12.79 9.39 -44.66
C ASN A 2 12.04 8.15 -45.09
N THR A 3 12.09 7.78 -46.39
CA THR A 3 11.47 6.55 -46.89
C THR A 3 12.53 5.46 -46.93
N CYS A 4 12.25 4.30 -46.31
CA CYS A 4 13.19 3.19 -46.35
C CYS A 4 13.28 2.60 -47.76
N PRO A 5 14.49 2.47 -48.37
CA PRO A 5 14.63 1.95 -49.73
C PRO A 5 14.32 0.44 -49.82
N HIS A 6 14.35 -0.30 -48.70
CA HIS A 6 14.14 -1.74 -48.68
C HIS A 6 12.68 -2.14 -48.46
N CYS A 7 11.98 -1.52 -47.52
CA CYS A 7 10.59 -1.87 -47.19
C CYS A 7 9.57 -0.77 -47.53
N HIS A 8 9.99 0.31 -48.14
CA HIS A 8 9.20 1.45 -48.65
C HIS A 8 8.28 2.15 -47.60
N ILE A 9 8.53 1.96 -46.31
CA ILE A 9 7.80 2.66 -45.25
C ILE A 9 8.40 4.05 -44.99
N LYS A 10 7.52 5.00 -44.64
CA LYS A 10 7.94 6.35 -44.22
C LYS A 10 8.27 6.31 -42.73
N VAL A 11 9.50 6.66 -42.40
CA VAL A 11 10.04 6.73 -41.05
C VAL A 11 10.27 8.20 -40.70
N GLY A 12 9.62 8.65 -39.60
CA GLY A 12 9.82 10.00 -39.06
C GLY A 12 10.71 9.98 -37.82
N GLY A 13 11.29 11.13 -37.48
CA GLY A 13 12.11 11.30 -36.29
C GLY A 13 13.61 11.14 -36.55
N ASP A 14 14.38 10.99 -35.47
CA ASP A 14 15.83 10.95 -35.44
C ASP A 14 16.44 9.57 -35.71
N SER A 15 15.64 8.61 -36.13
CA SER A 15 16.11 7.24 -36.39
C SER A 15 16.98 7.16 -37.60
N THR A 16 18.20 6.66 -37.45
CA THR A 16 19.17 6.38 -38.50
C THR A 16 18.97 5.01 -39.16
N TYR A 17 18.16 4.16 -38.52
CA TYR A 17 17.81 2.78 -38.96
C TYR A 17 16.31 2.61 -39.06
N CYS A 18 15.87 1.84 -40.04
CA CYS A 18 14.47 1.49 -40.19
C CYS A 18 13.98 0.59 -39.03
N PRO A 19 12.90 0.91 -38.31
CA PRO A 19 12.43 0.07 -37.21
C PRO A 19 11.86 -1.28 -37.64
N LEU A 20 11.53 -1.44 -38.95
CA LEU A 20 10.96 -2.68 -39.47
C LEU A 20 12.04 -3.63 -40.00
N CYS A 21 12.93 -3.16 -40.88
CA CYS A 21 13.93 -4.02 -41.54
C CYS A 21 15.37 -3.77 -41.05
N GLN A 22 15.56 -2.85 -40.10
CA GLN A 22 16.83 -2.45 -39.51
C GLN A 22 17.92 -1.95 -40.53
N ASN A 23 17.53 -1.74 -41.79
CA ASN A 23 18.42 -1.15 -42.78
C ASN A 23 18.65 0.36 -42.52
N ARG A 24 19.82 0.83 -42.87
CA ARG A 24 20.20 2.23 -42.71
C ARG A 24 19.36 3.13 -43.62
N LEU A 25 18.77 4.16 -43.07
CA LEU A 25 17.96 5.13 -43.80
C LEU A 25 18.85 6.13 -44.52
N PRO A 26 18.58 6.47 -45.82
CA PRO A 26 19.28 7.48 -46.52
C PRO A 26 18.79 8.87 -46.05
N GLY A 27 19.74 9.77 -45.77
CA GLY A 27 19.45 11.16 -45.43
C GLY A 27 19.76 11.54 -43.98
N PRO A 28 19.80 12.82 -43.67
CA PRO A 28 20.01 13.32 -42.32
C PRO A 28 18.80 12.97 -41.44
N ALA A 29 19.06 12.62 -40.18
CA ALA A 29 18.02 12.42 -39.19
C ALA A 29 17.24 13.72 -39.00
N GLU A 30 15.91 13.66 -39.06
CA GLU A 30 15.04 14.80 -38.73
C GLU A 30 14.96 14.95 -37.20
N ALA A 31 14.71 16.18 -36.75
CA ALA A 31 14.50 16.42 -35.31
C ALA A 31 13.43 15.51 -34.75
N ALA A 32 13.69 14.96 -33.59
CA ALA A 32 12.74 14.04 -32.91
C ALA A 32 11.37 14.72 -32.78
N TYR A 33 10.31 14.01 -33.20
CA TYR A 33 8.93 14.51 -33.15
C TYR A 33 8.42 14.75 -31.73
N PHE A 34 9.04 14.07 -30.76
CA PHE A 34 8.76 14.26 -29.35
C PHE A 34 9.97 14.96 -28.68
N PRO A 35 9.71 16.03 -27.91
CA PRO A 35 10.76 16.67 -27.14
C PRO A 35 11.45 15.64 -26.25
N ALA A 36 12.78 15.60 -26.26
CA ALA A 36 13.56 14.74 -25.39
C ALA A 36 13.11 15.00 -23.95
N THR A 37 12.54 13.99 -23.31
CA THR A 37 12.16 14.10 -21.90
C THR A 37 13.46 14.23 -21.11
N ALA A 38 13.72 15.44 -20.58
CA ALA A 38 14.85 15.65 -19.69
C ALA A 38 14.85 14.58 -18.60
N PRO A 39 15.99 13.93 -18.30
CA PRO A 39 16.07 12.95 -17.24
C PRO A 39 15.62 13.62 -15.95
N ARG A 40 14.43 13.27 -15.46
CA ARG A 40 13.95 13.78 -14.18
C ARG A 40 14.85 13.21 -13.10
N ILE A 41 15.78 14.02 -12.62
CA ILE A 41 16.58 13.73 -11.43
C ILE A 41 15.58 13.44 -10.32
N HIS A 42 15.51 12.17 -9.88
CA HIS A 42 14.60 11.74 -8.84
C HIS A 42 15.08 12.26 -7.48
N ARG A 43 14.72 13.52 -7.13
CA ARG A 43 14.92 14.04 -5.76
C ARG A 43 14.33 13.09 -4.70
N ALA A 44 13.24 12.42 -5.05
CA ALA A 44 12.65 11.35 -4.25
C ALA A 44 13.62 10.17 -3.99
N SER A 45 14.53 9.85 -4.90
CA SER A 45 15.51 8.77 -4.69
C SER A 45 16.60 9.17 -3.70
N LEU A 46 17.01 10.45 -3.67
CA LEU A 46 17.98 10.94 -2.71
C LEU A 46 17.41 10.95 -1.29
N LEU A 47 16.21 11.48 -1.12
CA LEU A 47 15.51 11.49 0.16
C LEU A 47 15.36 10.05 0.72
N TYR A 48 14.96 9.11 -0.13
CA TYR A 48 14.87 7.69 0.26
C TYR A 48 16.20 7.15 0.75
N LYS A 49 17.31 7.43 0.04
CA LYS A 49 18.65 6.97 0.42
C LYS A 49 19.10 7.56 1.76
N ILE A 50 18.86 8.85 2.00
CA ILE A 50 19.19 9.52 3.25
C ILE A 50 18.41 8.89 4.42
N ILE A 51 17.10 8.74 4.28
CA ILE A 51 16.27 8.15 5.33
C ILE A 51 16.66 6.69 5.57
N ALA A 52 16.92 5.92 4.51
CA ALA A 52 17.36 4.53 4.63
C ALA A 52 18.71 4.44 5.38
N PHE A 53 19.65 5.33 5.08
CA PHE A 53 20.92 5.41 5.79
C PHE A 53 20.74 5.74 7.27
N LEU A 54 19.94 6.77 7.60
CA LEU A 54 19.68 7.15 8.99
C LEU A 54 19.00 6.04 9.78
N LEU A 55 17.99 5.37 9.20
CA LEU A 55 17.33 4.24 9.85
C LEU A 55 18.27 3.05 10.04
N SER A 56 19.12 2.74 9.06
CA SER A 56 20.10 1.65 9.21
C SER A 56 21.16 1.98 10.26
N ALA A 57 21.64 3.22 10.31
CA ALA A 57 22.59 3.67 11.33
C ALA A 57 21.97 3.57 12.74
N MET A 58 20.70 3.97 12.90
CA MET A 58 19.97 3.88 14.15
C MET A 58 19.82 2.41 14.62
N VAL A 59 19.54 1.49 13.70
CA VAL A 59 19.46 0.05 14.01
C VAL A 59 20.82 -0.51 14.45
N VAL A 60 21.91 -0.13 13.77
CA VAL A 60 23.26 -0.57 14.13
C VAL A 60 23.65 -0.07 15.52
N VAL A 61 23.39 1.21 15.81
CA VAL A 61 23.67 1.79 17.14
C VAL A 61 22.84 1.11 18.21
N ALA A 62 21.52 0.93 17.99
CA ALA A 62 20.66 0.23 18.95
C ALA A 62 21.09 -1.22 19.16
N GLY A 63 21.52 -1.92 18.11
CA GLY A 63 22.06 -3.27 18.21
C GLY A 63 23.36 -3.31 19.02
N ALA A 64 24.26 -2.37 18.79
CA ALA A 64 25.49 -2.27 19.56
C ALA A 64 25.24 -2.04 21.06
N PHE A 65 24.29 -1.14 21.38
CA PHE A 65 23.87 -0.93 22.77
C PHE A 65 23.26 -2.18 23.40
N ASP A 66 22.37 -2.85 22.68
CA ASP A 66 21.62 -4.00 23.17
C ASP A 66 22.52 -5.22 23.43
N PHE A 67 23.49 -5.49 22.54
CA PHE A 67 24.35 -6.64 22.61
C PHE A 67 25.66 -6.40 23.41
N LEU A 68 26.17 -5.17 23.50
CA LEU A 68 27.43 -4.87 24.17
C LEU A 68 27.27 -4.34 25.60
N LEU A 69 26.16 -3.63 25.90
CA LEU A 69 25.98 -2.96 27.18
C LEU A 69 24.94 -3.60 28.09
N LEU A 70 24.05 -4.43 27.56
CA LEU A 70 22.89 -5.00 28.28
C LEU A 70 22.93 -6.53 28.39
N ASP A 71 24.09 -7.16 28.10
CA ASP A 71 24.26 -8.62 28.04
C ASP A 71 23.96 -9.34 29.38
N ASP A 72 24.07 -8.65 30.51
CA ASP A 72 23.89 -9.24 31.87
C ASP A 72 22.42 -9.22 32.37
N THR A 73 21.47 -8.70 31.59
CA THR A 73 20.07 -8.58 32.03
C THR A 73 19.14 -9.36 31.12
N PRO A 74 18.09 -10.06 31.64
CA PRO A 74 17.14 -10.81 30.84
C PRO A 74 16.19 -9.87 30.10
N HIS A 75 16.73 -8.93 29.33
CA HIS A 75 15.95 -7.99 28.55
C HIS A 75 15.64 -8.57 27.18
N ARG A 76 14.42 -8.34 26.74
CA ARG A 76 14.05 -8.61 25.34
C ARG A 76 14.80 -7.61 24.46
N HIS A 77 15.59 -8.12 23.51
CA HIS A 77 16.40 -7.30 22.61
C HIS A 77 15.56 -6.25 21.87
N PHE A 78 15.58 -5.02 22.37
CA PHE A 78 14.83 -3.91 21.79
C PHE A 78 15.27 -3.58 20.36
N SER A 79 16.51 -3.89 20.01
CA SER A 79 17.07 -3.73 18.67
C SER A 79 16.32 -4.52 17.61
N LEU A 80 15.76 -5.69 17.95
CA LEU A 80 14.93 -6.49 17.04
C LEU A 80 13.60 -5.78 16.70
N LEU A 81 12.96 -5.19 17.71
CA LEU A 81 11.74 -4.41 17.50
C LEU A 81 12.01 -3.20 16.56
N LEU A 82 13.11 -2.48 16.84
CA LEU A 82 13.52 -1.32 16.05
C LEU A 82 13.84 -1.70 14.60
N THR A 83 14.47 -2.86 14.36
CA THR A 83 14.73 -3.37 12.99
C THR A 83 13.44 -3.62 12.23
N VAL A 84 12.47 -4.28 12.83
CA VAL A 84 11.17 -4.57 12.19
C VAL A 84 10.43 -3.28 11.85
N TRP A 85 10.39 -2.31 12.77
CA TRP A 85 9.78 -1.00 12.52
C TRP A 85 10.50 -0.20 11.44
N SER A 86 11.83 -0.22 11.41
CA SER A 86 12.61 0.49 10.38
C SER A 86 12.41 -0.10 8.98
N LEU A 87 12.38 -1.43 8.85
CA LEU A 87 12.10 -2.11 7.59
C LEU A 87 10.67 -1.79 7.08
N ALA A 88 9.71 -1.77 8.00
CA ALA A 88 8.34 -1.39 7.66
C ALA A 88 8.24 0.07 7.21
N ALA A 89 8.91 1.00 7.90
CA ALA A 89 8.97 2.40 7.54
C ALA A 89 9.57 2.60 6.13
N LEU A 90 10.67 1.91 5.82
CA LEU A 90 11.29 1.94 4.49
C LEU A 90 10.35 1.38 3.41
N ARG A 91 9.60 0.32 3.71
CA ARG A 91 8.61 -0.25 2.79
C ARG A 91 7.49 0.74 2.49
N VAL A 92 6.96 1.40 3.52
CA VAL A 92 5.93 2.44 3.38
C VAL A 92 6.47 3.61 2.57
N LEU A 93 7.64 4.13 2.92
CA LEU A 93 8.28 5.24 2.23
C LEU A 93 8.50 4.93 0.75
N ARG A 94 9.03 3.74 0.43
CA ARG A 94 9.21 3.29 -0.95
C ARG A 94 7.88 3.21 -1.71
N SER A 95 6.83 2.77 -1.04
CA SER A 95 5.49 2.66 -1.62
C SER A 95 4.88 4.03 -1.94
N VAL A 96 5.04 5.00 -1.02
CA VAL A 96 4.58 6.38 -1.20
C VAL A 96 5.34 7.11 -2.31
N LEU A 97 6.65 6.90 -2.40
CA LEU A 97 7.51 7.54 -3.41
C LEU A 97 7.32 6.96 -4.81
N ARG A 98 6.71 5.80 -4.97
CA ARG A 98 6.40 5.24 -6.29
C ARG A 98 5.31 6.05 -6.98
N ARG A 99 5.55 6.42 -8.26
CA ARG A 99 4.66 7.26 -9.10
C ARG A 99 3.23 6.72 -9.31
N ARG A 100 3.01 5.42 -9.17
CA ARG A 100 1.68 4.80 -9.30
C ARG A 100 1.01 4.78 -7.93
N TYR A 101 0.55 5.94 -7.50
CA TYR A 101 -0.18 6.08 -6.25
C TYR A 101 -1.65 5.69 -6.44
N ASN A 102 -2.00 4.51 -5.97
CA ASN A 102 -3.39 4.08 -5.80
C ASN A 102 -3.77 4.25 -4.33
N GLY A 103 -4.39 5.41 -4.01
CA GLY A 103 -4.74 5.79 -2.64
C GLY A 103 -5.43 4.67 -1.84
N PRO A 104 -6.55 4.09 -2.30
CA PRO A 104 -7.26 3.04 -1.55
C PRO A 104 -6.41 1.81 -1.26
N ARG A 105 -5.62 1.36 -2.24
CA ARG A 105 -4.68 0.24 -2.04
C ARG A 105 -3.62 0.56 -1.00
N GLN A 106 -3.12 1.79 -1.02
CA GLN A 106 -2.09 2.23 -0.09
C GLN A 106 -2.61 2.27 1.34
N ILE A 107 -3.82 2.82 1.55
CA ILE A 107 -4.48 2.87 2.85
C ILE A 107 -4.70 1.46 3.39
N PHE A 108 -5.18 0.53 2.56
CA PHE A 108 -5.39 -0.86 2.94
C PHE A 108 -4.08 -1.56 3.33
N ASN A 109 -3.04 -1.43 2.52
CA ASN A 109 -1.73 -2.01 2.81
C ASN A 109 -1.10 -1.40 4.08
N LEU A 110 -1.29 -0.10 4.30
CA LEU A 110 -0.83 0.59 5.51
C LEU A 110 -1.57 0.08 6.74
N LEU A 111 -2.89 -0.09 6.65
CA LEU A 111 -3.70 -0.67 7.72
C LEU A 111 -3.15 -2.04 8.12
N LEU A 112 -2.99 -2.95 7.16
CA LEU A 112 -2.50 -4.31 7.43
C LEU A 112 -1.08 -4.30 8.03
N LEU A 113 -0.18 -3.49 7.46
CA LEU A 113 1.21 -3.43 7.92
C LEU A 113 1.29 -2.88 9.34
N VAL A 114 0.62 -1.75 9.62
CA VAL A 114 0.65 -1.11 10.94
C VAL A 114 -0.04 -1.99 11.99
N SER A 115 -1.19 -2.60 11.66
CA SER A 115 -1.86 -3.54 12.55
C SER A 115 -0.95 -4.73 12.90
N ALA A 116 -0.29 -5.33 11.92
CA ALA A 116 0.63 -6.44 12.14
C ALA A 116 1.83 -6.03 13.02
N LEU A 117 2.39 -4.83 12.79
CA LEU A 117 3.50 -4.30 13.61
C LEU A 117 3.08 -4.06 15.07
N LEU A 118 1.89 -3.53 15.29
CA LEU A 118 1.39 -3.25 16.65
C LEU A 118 1.10 -4.54 17.41
N VAL A 119 0.49 -5.53 16.75
CA VAL A 119 0.28 -6.86 17.34
C VAL A 119 1.61 -7.54 17.64
N PHE A 120 2.58 -7.43 16.74
CA PHE A 120 3.94 -7.94 16.97
C PHE A 120 4.61 -7.25 18.16
N THR A 121 4.48 -5.94 18.28
CA THR A 121 5.02 -5.14 19.39
C THR A 121 4.40 -5.55 20.71
N ASP A 122 3.08 -5.74 20.76
CA ASP A 122 2.34 -6.17 21.93
C ASP A 122 2.74 -7.59 22.35
N TRP A 123 2.85 -8.51 21.39
CA TRP A 123 3.33 -9.87 21.62
C TRP A 123 4.77 -9.88 22.15
N PHE A 124 5.64 -9.05 21.58
CA PHE A 124 7.03 -8.91 22.01
C PHE A 124 7.15 -8.39 23.45
N ASN A 125 6.27 -7.48 23.86
CA ASN A 125 6.27 -6.89 25.20
C ASN A 125 5.57 -7.74 26.28
N GLY A 126 5.02 -8.91 25.92
CA GLY A 126 4.41 -9.83 26.90
C GLY A 126 2.91 -9.98 26.74
N TYR A 127 2.33 -9.57 25.62
CA TYR A 127 0.94 -9.68 25.20
C TYR A 127 -0.06 -9.17 26.26
N THR A 128 -0.34 -7.89 26.18
CA THR A 128 -1.36 -7.25 27.03
C THR A 128 -2.73 -7.21 26.35
N GLY A 129 -2.82 -7.47 25.04
CA GLY A 129 -4.06 -7.47 24.27
C GLY A 129 -4.53 -6.12 23.78
N TYR A 130 -3.96 -5.02 24.28
CA TYR A 130 -4.40 -3.65 23.94
C TYR A 130 -4.35 -3.36 22.43
N SER A 131 -3.42 -3.99 21.71
CA SER A 131 -3.27 -3.78 20.27
C SER A 131 -4.49 -4.29 19.50
N LEU A 132 -5.01 -5.46 19.85
CA LEU A 132 -6.18 -6.06 19.22
C LEU A 132 -7.50 -5.43 19.68
N ASP A 133 -7.61 -5.10 20.97
CA ASP A 133 -8.89 -4.65 21.54
C ASP A 133 -9.14 -3.15 21.31
N LEU A 134 -8.07 -2.34 21.20
CA LEU A 134 -8.20 -0.89 21.09
C LEU A 134 -7.65 -0.36 19.76
N VAL A 135 -6.38 -0.67 19.44
CA VAL A 135 -5.67 0.05 18.39
C VAL A 135 -6.08 -0.41 16.99
N VAL A 136 -6.21 -1.73 16.78
CA VAL A 136 -6.61 -2.29 15.47
C VAL A 136 -8.00 -1.81 15.04
N PRO A 137 -9.06 -1.83 15.89
CA PRO A 137 -10.37 -1.32 15.48
C PRO A 137 -10.37 0.19 15.19
N ILE A 138 -9.61 0.99 15.95
CA ILE A 138 -9.46 2.42 15.65
C ILE A 138 -8.82 2.64 14.27
N LEU A 139 -7.73 1.94 13.97
CA LEU A 139 -7.09 1.99 12.65
C LEU A 139 -8.03 1.55 11.54
N CYS A 140 -8.86 0.53 11.79
CA CYS A 140 -9.86 0.06 10.85
C CYS A 140 -10.92 1.14 10.56
N CYS A 141 -11.43 1.82 11.60
CA CYS A 141 -12.37 2.94 11.46
C CYS A 141 -11.76 4.09 10.63
N VAL A 142 -10.50 4.45 10.90
CA VAL A 142 -9.79 5.50 10.15
C VAL A 142 -9.62 5.09 8.69
N ALA A 143 -9.21 3.85 8.42
CA ALA A 143 -9.03 3.34 7.06
C ALA A 143 -10.36 3.28 6.29
N LEU A 144 -11.47 2.87 6.94
CA LEU A 144 -12.82 2.90 6.38
C LEU A 144 -13.23 4.32 5.99
N GLY A 145 -13.08 5.28 6.92
CA GLY A 145 -13.40 6.68 6.68
C GLY A 145 -12.58 7.27 5.53
N CYS A 146 -11.27 7.06 5.53
CA CYS A 146 -10.39 7.53 4.47
C CYS A 146 -10.76 6.93 3.11
N ASN A 147 -10.98 5.62 3.02
CA ASN A 147 -11.36 4.96 1.77
C ASN A 147 -12.74 5.38 1.30
N PHE A 148 -13.69 5.61 2.22
CA PHE A 148 -15.01 6.13 1.88
C PHE A 148 -14.91 7.54 1.28
N VAL A 149 -14.15 8.43 1.90
CA VAL A 149 -13.91 9.79 1.39
C VAL A 149 -13.23 9.75 0.01
N PHE A 150 -12.22 8.90 -0.17
CA PHE A 150 -11.61 8.70 -1.50
C PHE A 150 -12.59 8.19 -2.54
N ALA A 151 -13.50 7.31 -2.13
CA ALA A 151 -14.53 6.77 -2.99
C ALA A 151 -15.53 7.84 -3.47
N PHE A 152 -15.82 8.85 -2.66
CA PHE A 152 -16.73 9.94 -2.98
C PHE A 152 -16.09 11.10 -3.73
N LEU A 153 -14.90 11.55 -3.31
CA LEU A 153 -14.25 12.74 -3.86
C LEU A 153 -13.70 12.55 -5.27
N ARG A 154 -13.34 11.34 -5.67
CA ARG A 154 -12.77 11.09 -6.99
C ARG A 154 -13.84 10.65 -7.97
N SER A 155 -14.23 11.54 -8.90
CA SER A 155 -15.30 11.31 -9.90
C SER A 155 -14.99 10.16 -10.88
N ARG A 156 -13.71 9.79 -11.06
CA ARG A 156 -13.30 8.57 -11.77
C ARG A 156 -13.06 7.45 -10.74
N PHE A 157 -14.14 6.81 -10.38
CA PHE A 157 -14.13 5.63 -9.54
C PHE A 157 -13.32 4.52 -10.23
N THR A 158 -12.12 4.28 -9.76
CA THR A 158 -11.39 3.10 -10.20
C THR A 158 -12.03 1.88 -9.53
N ALA A 159 -12.38 0.87 -10.30
CA ALA A 159 -12.89 -0.43 -9.83
C ALA A 159 -12.11 -0.97 -8.60
N ASN A 160 -10.81 -0.68 -8.56
CA ASN A 160 -9.94 -1.01 -7.44
C ASN A 160 -10.35 -0.35 -6.11
N ALA A 161 -10.91 0.88 -6.11
CA ALA A 161 -11.31 1.54 -4.86
C ALA A 161 -12.47 0.83 -4.17
N LEU A 162 -13.44 0.32 -4.94
CA LEU A 162 -14.56 -0.47 -4.42
C LEU A 162 -14.09 -1.74 -3.73
N VAL A 163 -13.16 -2.46 -4.37
CA VAL A 163 -12.64 -3.71 -3.83
C VAL A 163 -11.92 -3.49 -2.50
N TYR A 164 -11.07 -2.47 -2.40
CA TYR A 164 -10.37 -2.18 -1.14
C TYR A 164 -11.32 -1.67 -0.05
N LEU A 165 -12.39 -0.96 -0.42
CA LEU A 165 -13.42 -0.57 0.54
C LEU A 165 -14.17 -1.80 1.06
N LEU A 166 -14.55 -2.74 0.19
CA LEU A 166 -15.18 -4.02 0.59
C LEU A 166 -14.25 -4.85 1.47
N MET A 167 -12.96 -4.92 1.14
CA MET A 167 -11.97 -5.62 1.98
C MET A 167 -11.86 -4.98 3.37
N ASN A 168 -11.87 -3.64 3.47
CA ASN A 168 -11.85 -2.95 4.76
C ASN A 168 -13.12 -3.23 5.58
N ILE A 169 -14.29 -3.25 4.94
CA ILE A 169 -15.55 -3.64 5.59
C ILE A 169 -15.44 -5.08 6.11
N GLY A 170 -14.91 -5.99 5.30
CA GLY A 170 -14.69 -7.39 5.70
C GLY A 170 -13.77 -7.52 6.92
N ILE A 171 -12.70 -6.74 7.01
CA ILE A 171 -11.81 -6.71 8.19
C ILE A 171 -12.56 -6.20 9.43
N GLY A 172 -13.41 -5.17 9.29
CA GLY A 172 -14.23 -4.65 10.40
C GLY A 172 -15.26 -5.66 10.92
N LEU A 173 -15.72 -6.58 10.07
CA LEU A 173 -16.64 -7.66 10.44
C LEU A 173 -15.93 -8.91 10.97
N LEU A 174 -14.64 -9.06 10.69
CA LEU A 174 -13.87 -10.29 10.96
C LEU A 174 -13.93 -10.74 12.42
N PRO A 175 -13.80 -9.88 13.47
CA PRO A 175 -13.87 -10.30 14.85
C PRO A 175 -15.22 -10.96 15.19
N TYR A 176 -16.31 -10.42 14.67
CA TYR A 176 -17.66 -10.96 14.91
C TYR A 176 -17.88 -12.28 14.16
N ILE A 177 -17.30 -12.42 12.97
CA ILE A 177 -17.32 -13.68 12.23
C ILE A 177 -16.55 -14.77 12.99
N LEU A 178 -15.37 -14.44 13.53
CA LEU A 178 -14.56 -15.35 14.33
C LEU A 178 -15.27 -15.76 15.62
N LEU A 179 -15.89 -14.78 16.30
CA LEU A 179 -16.70 -15.05 17.51
C LEU A 179 -17.89 -15.97 17.18
N PHE A 180 -18.61 -15.69 16.10
CA PHE A 180 -19.76 -16.50 15.66
C PHE A 180 -19.35 -17.95 15.35
N LEU A 181 -18.19 -18.13 14.72
CA LEU A 181 -17.62 -19.44 14.40
C LEU A 181 -16.91 -20.10 15.60
N ARG A 182 -16.85 -19.44 16.76
CA ARG A 182 -16.10 -19.88 17.96
C ARG A 182 -14.63 -20.22 17.69
N LEU A 183 -14.02 -19.53 16.74
CA LEU A 183 -12.63 -19.75 16.35
C LEU A 183 -11.62 -18.88 17.12
N ASP A 184 -12.11 -17.96 17.95
CA ASP A 184 -11.30 -16.96 18.65
C ASP A 184 -10.53 -17.53 19.86
N GLY A 185 -10.94 -18.70 20.37
CA GLY A 185 -10.32 -19.31 21.55
C GLY A 185 -10.41 -18.44 22.81
N GLY A 186 -11.36 -17.48 22.87
CA GLY A 186 -11.55 -16.57 24.00
C GLY A 186 -10.49 -15.45 24.11
N LYS A 187 -9.75 -15.17 23.04
CA LYS A 187 -8.68 -14.16 23.01
C LYS A 187 -9.13 -12.79 22.55
N LEU A 188 -10.29 -12.70 21.91
CA LEU A 188 -10.84 -11.47 21.35
C LEU A 188 -12.04 -11.02 22.17
N ASP A 189 -12.00 -9.81 22.70
CA ASP A 189 -13.17 -9.20 23.32
C ASP A 189 -13.97 -8.40 22.28
N ALA A 190 -14.81 -9.10 21.52
CA ALA A 190 -15.66 -8.48 20.49
C ALA A 190 -16.72 -7.51 21.05
N HIS A 191 -16.90 -7.49 22.37
CA HIS A 191 -17.79 -6.55 23.06
C HIS A 191 -17.08 -5.26 23.45
N SER A 192 -15.78 -5.14 23.19
CA SER A 192 -15.06 -3.88 23.41
C SER A 192 -15.69 -2.75 22.60
N ILE A 193 -15.86 -1.59 23.21
CA ILE A 193 -16.48 -0.41 22.58
C ILE A 193 -15.88 -0.09 21.20
N PRO A 194 -14.55 -0.11 20.99
CA PRO A 194 -13.96 0.19 19.68
C PRO A 194 -14.39 -0.78 18.57
N TRP A 195 -14.56 -2.07 18.88
CA TRP A 195 -15.02 -3.05 17.89
C TRP A 195 -16.50 -2.85 17.52
N VAL A 196 -17.35 -2.51 18.51
CA VAL A 196 -18.76 -2.19 18.24
C VAL A 196 -18.87 -0.95 17.34
N ILE A 197 -18.09 0.08 17.59
CA ILE A 197 -18.03 1.27 16.72
C ILE A 197 -17.57 0.89 15.30
N CYS A 198 -16.54 0.06 15.17
CA CYS A 198 -16.04 -0.41 13.88
C CYS A 198 -17.12 -1.21 13.12
N LEU A 199 -17.87 -2.06 13.79
CA LEU A 199 -18.99 -2.81 13.22
C LEU A 199 -20.07 -1.86 12.66
N ILE A 200 -20.53 -0.93 13.49
CA ILE A 200 -21.55 0.04 13.10
C ILE A 200 -21.09 0.85 11.88
N LEU A 201 -19.86 1.33 11.91
CA LEU A 201 -19.27 2.10 10.80
C LEU A 201 -19.15 1.25 9.53
N SER A 202 -18.78 -0.04 9.65
CA SER A 202 -18.71 -0.98 8.53
C SER A 202 -20.07 -1.22 7.89
N ILE A 203 -21.12 -1.37 8.69
CA ILE A 203 -22.50 -1.53 8.21
C ILE A 203 -22.98 -0.25 7.52
N ILE A 204 -22.76 0.91 8.12
CA ILE A 204 -23.15 2.21 7.53
C ILE A 204 -22.43 2.44 6.20
N THR A 205 -21.12 2.16 6.12
CA THR A 205 -20.35 2.31 4.88
C THR A 205 -20.82 1.33 3.81
N PHE A 206 -21.17 0.11 4.17
CA PHE A 206 -21.73 -0.87 3.25
C PHE A 206 -23.09 -0.43 2.70
N LEU A 207 -24.01 0.01 3.57
CA LEU A 207 -25.32 0.55 3.15
C LEU A 207 -25.15 1.77 2.24
N GLY A 208 -24.25 2.69 2.60
CA GLY A 208 -23.92 3.84 1.76
C GLY A 208 -23.41 3.42 0.38
N LEU A 209 -22.55 2.41 0.32
CA LEU A 209 -22.02 1.89 -0.94
C LEU A 209 -23.15 1.30 -1.81
N VAL A 210 -24.04 0.51 -1.23
CA VAL A 210 -25.17 -0.12 -1.93
C VAL A 210 -26.16 0.93 -2.47
N ILE A 211 -26.51 1.91 -1.64
CA ILE A 211 -27.46 2.95 -2.01
C ILE A 211 -26.91 3.88 -3.10
N PHE A 212 -25.70 4.40 -2.91
CA PHE A 212 -25.15 5.42 -3.81
C PHE A 212 -24.42 4.83 -5.03
N ARG A 213 -23.91 3.60 -4.94
CA ARG A 213 -23.03 2.99 -5.97
C ARG A 213 -23.40 1.54 -6.32
N GLY A 214 -24.62 1.11 -6.05
CA GLY A 214 -25.05 -0.28 -6.26
C GLY A 214 -24.86 -0.78 -7.70
N ARG A 215 -25.10 0.07 -8.71
CA ARG A 215 -24.86 -0.32 -10.12
C ARG A 215 -23.38 -0.57 -10.43
N ALA A 216 -22.48 0.26 -9.90
CA ALA A 216 -21.03 0.08 -10.08
C ALA A 216 -20.53 -1.14 -9.32
N LEU A 217 -21.10 -1.41 -8.14
CA LEU A 217 -20.79 -2.59 -7.34
C LEU A 217 -21.22 -3.86 -8.09
N LYS A 218 -22.44 -3.90 -8.62
CA LYS A 218 -22.96 -5.05 -9.39
C LYS A 218 -22.09 -5.34 -10.60
N SER A 219 -21.76 -4.34 -11.41
CA SER A 219 -20.93 -4.51 -12.60
C SER A 219 -19.51 -4.99 -12.30
N GLU A 220 -18.95 -4.61 -11.14
CA GLU A 220 -17.60 -5.06 -10.74
C GLU A 220 -17.60 -6.50 -10.21
N ILE A 221 -18.67 -6.88 -9.49
CA ILE A 221 -18.85 -8.27 -9.02
C ILE A 221 -19.05 -9.20 -10.21
N GLU A 222 -19.90 -8.84 -11.18
CA GLU A 222 -20.14 -9.61 -12.40
C GLU A 222 -18.84 -9.82 -13.20
N LYS A 223 -18.03 -8.76 -13.38
CA LYS A 223 -16.73 -8.87 -14.05
C LYS A 223 -15.74 -9.82 -13.38
N ARG A 224 -15.77 -9.92 -12.04
CA ARG A 224 -14.82 -10.76 -11.30
C ARG A 224 -15.29 -12.19 -11.12
N LEU A 225 -16.59 -12.41 -11.10
CA LEU A 225 -17.18 -13.75 -10.99
C LEU A 225 -17.40 -14.43 -12.35
N HIS A 226 -17.03 -13.74 -13.46
CA HIS A 226 -17.26 -14.24 -14.83
C HIS A 226 -18.73 -14.64 -15.12
N LEU A 227 -19.68 -13.95 -14.49
CA LEU A 227 -21.12 -14.09 -14.72
C LEU A 227 -21.61 -13.10 -15.77
#